data_f8460a40985439fec21c2dee39b3e590
#
_entry.id   f8460a40985439fec21c2dee39b3e590
#
_cell.length_a   1.000
_cell.length_b   1.000
_cell.length_c   1.000
_cell.angle_alpha   90.00
_cell.angle_beta   90.00
_cell.angle_gamma   90.00
#
_symmetry.space_group_name_H-M   'P 1'
#
loop_
_entity.id
_entity.type
_entity.pdbx_description
1 polymer ?
#
loop_
_entity_poly.entity_id
_entity_poly.type
_entity_poly.pdbx_seq_one_letter_code
_entity_poly.pdbx_strand_id
1 'polypeptide(L)'
;MFYFFLSSLLNYNFLLIAAAVIPAIFLMVKVYQSDRLEPESTAVLWTLVRSGIFSCLIALVSEKVFSSVLTLIVPQNHPLYLVLLFFVVVAFSEEGAKYFMLRRSSWNSPEFNCQYDGVVYAVFVSLGFALWENISYVLHYGFSTALVRSVTAIPGHTCFGVFMGVFYGLARRVENAGDSEKALLFRVLAVVVPALLHGAYDYIATTNTNTWYFVLFIAVLFGASYWLVVKTSREDRYI
;
A
#
# COMPACT_ATOMS: atom_id res chain seq x y z
N MET A 1 -4.95 14.56 -40.81
CA MET A 1 -4.84 13.14 -40.36
C MET A 1 -3.88 12.95 -39.18
N PHE A 2 -2.61 13.36 -39.27
CA PHE A 2 -1.62 13.24 -38.19
C PHE A 2 -2.02 13.96 -36.88
N TYR A 3 -2.57 15.18 -36.95
CA TYR A 3 -3.06 15.93 -35.78
C TYR A 3 -4.21 15.23 -35.06
N PHE A 4 -5.18 14.68 -35.78
CA PHE A 4 -6.29 13.91 -35.20
C PHE A 4 -5.80 12.61 -34.55
N PHE A 5 -4.82 11.93 -35.14
CA PHE A 5 -4.21 10.74 -34.58
C PHE A 5 -3.44 11.06 -33.28
N LEU A 6 -2.64 12.14 -33.30
CA LEU A 6 -1.88 12.57 -32.11
C LEU A 6 -2.83 13.03 -30.99
N SER A 7 -3.90 13.78 -31.28
CA SER A 7 -4.87 14.21 -30.29
C SER A 7 -5.66 13.03 -29.69
N SER A 8 -6.01 12.03 -30.50
CA SER A 8 -6.68 10.81 -29.99
C SER A 8 -5.76 9.98 -29.09
N LEU A 9 -4.46 9.88 -29.42
CA LEU A 9 -3.48 9.17 -28.62
C LEU A 9 -3.24 9.87 -27.27
N LEU A 10 -3.14 11.19 -27.27
CA LEU A 10 -2.99 11.99 -26.04
C LEU A 10 -4.25 11.89 -25.17
N ASN A 11 -5.45 11.94 -25.75
CA ASN A 11 -6.71 11.77 -25.02
C ASN A 11 -6.82 10.36 -24.42
N TYR A 12 -6.43 9.32 -25.15
CA TYR A 12 -6.44 7.94 -24.65
C TYR A 12 -5.50 7.77 -23.46
N ASN A 13 -4.25 8.24 -23.57
CA ASN A 13 -3.29 8.18 -22.45
C ASN A 13 -3.76 9.00 -21.25
N PHE A 14 -4.38 10.15 -21.44
CA PHE A 14 -4.98 10.94 -20.38
C PHE A 14 -6.10 10.16 -19.64
N LEU A 15 -6.99 9.50 -20.36
CA LEU A 15 -8.04 8.67 -19.79
C LEU A 15 -7.46 7.49 -18.98
N LEU A 16 -6.41 6.86 -19.48
CA LEU A 16 -5.71 5.80 -18.77
C LEU A 16 -5.12 6.28 -17.43
N ILE A 17 -4.41 7.41 -17.47
CA ILE A 17 -3.82 8.00 -16.27
C ILE A 17 -4.91 8.44 -15.29
N ALA A 18 -6.00 9.05 -15.77
CA ALA A 18 -7.11 9.45 -14.91
C ALA A 18 -7.76 8.24 -14.23
N ALA A 19 -7.99 7.15 -14.94
CA ALA A 19 -8.53 5.91 -14.40
C ALA A 19 -7.58 5.26 -13.37
N ALA A 20 -6.27 5.43 -13.55
CA ALA A 20 -5.26 4.95 -12.61
C ALA A 20 -5.17 5.79 -11.32
N VAL A 21 -5.41 7.09 -11.40
CA VAL A 21 -5.12 8.05 -10.33
C VAL A 21 -6.36 8.39 -9.49
N ILE A 22 -7.52 8.56 -10.11
CA ILE A 22 -8.74 9.02 -9.43
C ILE A 22 -9.13 8.13 -8.23
N PRO A 23 -9.13 6.77 -8.33
CA PRO A 23 -9.49 5.92 -7.20
C PRO A 23 -8.54 6.09 -6.01
N ALA A 24 -7.24 6.25 -6.27
CA ALA A 24 -6.26 6.46 -5.21
C ALA A 24 -6.48 7.79 -4.49
N ILE A 25 -6.69 8.88 -5.23
CA ILE A 25 -7.03 10.20 -4.64
C ILE A 25 -8.31 10.11 -3.83
N PHE A 26 -9.35 9.45 -4.34
CA PHE A 26 -10.61 9.27 -3.61
C PHE A 26 -10.40 8.59 -2.27
N LEU A 27 -9.60 7.51 -2.22
CA LEU A 27 -9.32 6.79 -0.98
C LEU A 27 -8.43 7.59 -0.02
N MET A 28 -7.44 8.33 -0.52
CA MET A 28 -6.66 9.29 0.30
C MET A 28 -7.56 10.30 0.99
N VAL A 29 -8.48 10.92 0.23
CA VAL A 29 -9.42 11.90 0.78
C VAL A 29 -10.34 11.27 1.82
N LYS A 30 -10.83 10.04 1.60
CA LYS A 30 -11.70 9.34 2.56
C LYS A 30 -10.99 9.03 3.88
N VAL A 31 -9.75 8.57 3.83
CA VAL A 31 -8.96 8.28 5.05
C VAL A 31 -8.62 9.58 5.78
N TYR A 32 -8.20 10.62 5.07
CA TYR A 32 -7.95 11.95 5.62
C TYR A 32 -9.20 12.55 6.30
N GLN A 33 -10.37 12.48 5.65
CA GLN A 33 -11.63 12.97 6.23
C GLN A 33 -12.09 12.17 7.46
N SER A 34 -11.54 11.00 7.71
CA SER A 34 -11.82 10.20 8.90
C SER A 34 -10.99 10.62 10.10
N ASP A 35 -9.98 11.47 9.90
CA ASP A 35 -9.26 12.12 10.98
C ASP A 35 -10.19 13.12 11.71
N ARG A 36 -10.23 13.01 13.04
CA ARG A 36 -11.19 13.75 13.86
C ARG A 36 -10.57 14.79 14.76
N LEU A 37 -9.29 14.62 15.09
CA LEU A 37 -8.65 15.48 16.09
C LEU A 37 -7.91 16.64 15.42
N GLU A 38 -6.98 16.36 14.55
CA GLU A 38 -6.10 17.37 13.97
C GLU A 38 -5.70 16.98 12.54
N PRO A 39 -6.33 17.59 11.52
CA PRO A 39 -5.99 17.28 10.13
C PRO A 39 -4.55 17.66 9.79
N GLU A 40 -3.85 16.76 9.13
CA GLU A 40 -2.46 16.88 8.70
C GLU A 40 -2.24 18.03 7.69
N SER A 41 -1.08 18.65 7.75
CA SER A 41 -0.70 19.67 6.76
C SER A 41 -0.52 19.08 5.36
N THR A 42 -0.88 19.85 4.34
CA THR A 42 -0.68 19.43 2.94
C THR A 42 0.79 19.15 2.62
N ALA A 43 1.72 19.80 3.32
CA ALA A 43 3.17 19.60 3.13
C ALA A 43 3.60 18.18 3.57
N VAL A 44 3.10 17.71 4.72
CA VAL A 44 3.33 16.34 5.20
C VAL A 44 2.69 15.34 4.23
N LEU A 45 1.42 15.52 3.87
CA LEU A 45 0.71 14.62 2.96
C LEU A 45 1.43 14.46 1.61
N TRP A 46 1.89 15.55 1.00
CA TRP A 46 2.70 15.50 -0.24
C TRP A 46 4.04 14.80 -0.05
N THR A 47 4.67 14.98 1.10
CA THR A 47 5.92 14.28 1.44
C THR A 47 5.70 12.77 1.52
N LEU A 48 4.58 12.34 2.11
CA LEU A 48 4.22 10.92 2.22
C LEU A 48 3.92 10.30 0.85
N VAL A 49 3.14 10.98 -0.01
CA VAL A 49 2.87 10.51 -1.39
C VAL A 49 4.18 10.33 -2.17
N ARG A 50 5.08 11.33 -2.12
CA ARG A 50 6.39 11.23 -2.77
C ARG A 50 7.22 10.08 -2.20
N SER A 51 7.21 9.90 -0.90
CA SER A 51 7.89 8.78 -0.22
C SER A 51 7.37 7.44 -0.71
N GLY A 52 6.06 7.32 -0.91
CA GLY A 52 5.42 6.15 -1.52
C GLY A 52 5.90 5.90 -2.95
N ILE A 53 5.94 6.92 -3.79
CA ILE A 53 6.46 6.82 -5.16
C ILE A 53 7.93 6.35 -5.14
N PHE A 54 8.76 6.94 -4.28
CA PHE A 54 10.17 6.52 -4.17
C PHE A 54 10.34 5.11 -3.61
N SER A 55 9.42 4.62 -2.77
CA SER A 55 9.48 3.25 -2.26
C SER A 55 9.36 2.19 -3.36
N CYS A 56 8.70 2.50 -4.50
CA CYS A 56 8.66 1.62 -5.66
C CYS A 56 10.07 1.30 -6.21
N LEU A 57 10.96 2.28 -6.24
CA LEU A 57 12.33 2.05 -6.74
C LEU A 57 13.10 1.10 -5.82
N ILE A 58 12.89 1.21 -4.51
CA ILE A 58 13.50 0.32 -3.52
C ILE A 58 12.92 -1.09 -3.70
N ALA A 59 11.59 -1.20 -3.81
CA ALA A 59 10.90 -2.47 -4.02
C ALA A 59 11.38 -3.18 -5.30
N LEU A 60 11.42 -2.48 -6.43
CA LEU A 60 11.88 -3.03 -7.71
C LEU A 60 13.30 -3.60 -7.65
N VAL A 61 14.22 -2.90 -6.97
CA VAL A 61 15.59 -3.39 -6.80
C VAL A 61 15.63 -4.61 -5.88
N SER A 62 14.96 -4.56 -4.72
CA SER A 62 14.93 -5.68 -3.78
C SER A 62 14.25 -6.92 -4.36
N GLU A 63 13.12 -6.76 -5.05
CA GLU A 63 12.44 -7.87 -5.74
C GLU A 63 13.34 -8.51 -6.80
N LYS A 64 14.03 -7.71 -7.60
CA LYS A 64 14.97 -8.24 -8.61
C LYS A 64 16.07 -9.06 -7.98
N VAL A 65 16.66 -8.58 -6.89
CA VAL A 65 17.73 -9.29 -6.16
C VAL A 65 17.18 -10.56 -5.53
N PHE A 66 16.10 -10.45 -4.75
CA PHE A 66 15.55 -11.59 -4.01
C PHE A 66 14.93 -12.64 -4.92
N SER A 67 14.27 -12.27 -6.02
CA SER A 67 13.75 -13.23 -7.00
C SER A 67 14.88 -13.98 -7.70
N SER A 68 16.00 -13.30 -7.99
CA SER A 68 17.18 -13.96 -8.55
C SER A 68 17.77 -14.97 -7.57
N VAL A 69 17.88 -14.62 -6.29
CA VAL A 69 18.33 -15.55 -5.25
C VAL A 69 17.36 -16.72 -5.06
N LEU A 70 16.04 -16.45 -5.03
CA LEU A 70 15.03 -17.49 -4.92
C LEU A 70 15.15 -18.51 -6.06
N THR A 71 15.31 -18.05 -7.30
CA THR A 71 15.43 -18.93 -8.48
C THR A 71 16.69 -19.80 -8.45
N LEU A 72 17.75 -19.34 -7.80
CA LEU A 72 18.98 -20.14 -7.62
C LEU A 72 18.81 -21.23 -6.56
N ILE A 73 17.95 -21.03 -5.55
CA ILE A 73 17.78 -21.95 -4.42
C ILE A 73 16.61 -22.90 -4.64
N VAL A 74 15.51 -22.39 -5.21
CA VAL A 74 14.25 -23.13 -5.38
C VAL A 74 13.88 -23.18 -6.87
N PRO A 75 13.77 -24.37 -7.48
CA PRO A 75 13.32 -24.50 -8.86
C PRO A 75 11.91 -23.93 -9.06
N GLN A 76 11.67 -23.28 -10.20
CA GLN A 76 10.37 -22.63 -10.48
C GLN A 76 9.17 -23.59 -10.52
N ASN A 77 9.41 -24.88 -10.81
CA ASN A 77 8.38 -25.92 -10.78
C ASN A 77 8.14 -26.51 -9.37
N HIS A 78 8.87 -26.06 -8.35
CA HIS A 78 8.67 -26.52 -6.98
C HIS A 78 7.35 -25.96 -6.41
N PRO A 79 6.53 -26.78 -5.71
CA PRO A 79 5.23 -26.33 -5.17
C PRO A 79 5.28 -25.10 -4.27
N LEU A 80 6.38 -24.89 -3.54
CA LEU A 80 6.58 -23.74 -2.66
C LEU A 80 7.10 -22.49 -3.38
N TYR A 81 7.49 -22.58 -4.67
CA TYR A 81 8.09 -21.44 -5.37
C TYR A 81 7.19 -20.21 -5.36
N LEU A 82 5.92 -20.37 -5.77
CA LEU A 82 4.97 -19.24 -5.79
C LEU A 82 4.64 -18.69 -4.39
N VAL A 83 4.58 -19.56 -3.38
CA VAL A 83 4.40 -19.11 -1.98
C VAL A 83 5.58 -18.24 -1.55
N LEU A 84 6.80 -18.70 -1.76
CA LEU A 84 8.00 -17.93 -1.41
C LEU A 84 8.11 -16.65 -2.25
N LEU A 85 7.78 -16.72 -3.55
CA LEU A 85 7.80 -15.56 -4.42
C LEU A 85 6.85 -14.46 -3.91
N PHE A 86 5.57 -14.78 -3.68
CA PHE A 86 4.58 -13.77 -3.31
C PHE A 86 4.70 -13.32 -1.86
N PHE A 87 4.89 -14.25 -0.91
CA PHE A 87 4.93 -13.90 0.51
C PHE A 87 6.28 -13.36 0.97
N VAL A 88 7.41 -13.90 0.46
CA VAL A 88 8.74 -13.54 0.97
C VAL A 88 9.44 -12.55 0.05
N VAL A 89 9.34 -12.71 -1.27
CA VAL A 89 10.06 -11.80 -2.19
C VAL A 89 9.23 -10.55 -2.46
N VAL A 90 8.06 -10.66 -3.06
CA VAL A 90 7.27 -9.51 -3.51
C VAL A 90 6.73 -8.73 -2.32
N ALA A 91 5.89 -9.35 -1.49
CA ALA A 91 5.19 -8.65 -0.42
C ALA A 91 6.13 -8.01 0.62
N PHE A 92 7.18 -8.71 1.06
CA PHE A 92 8.15 -8.10 1.99
C PHE A 92 9.01 -7.03 1.33
N SER A 93 9.36 -7.13 0.06
CA SER A 93 10.08 -6.07 -0.65
C SER A 93 9.24 -4.81 -0.72
N GLU A 94 7.96 -4.92 -1.10
CA GLU A 94 7.08 -3.78 -1.24
C GLU A 94 6.68 -3.18 0.11
N GLU A 95 6.13 -3.99 1.03
CA GLU A 95 5.67 -3.47 2.31
C GLU A 95 6.84 -3.01 3.19
N GLY A 96 7.99 -3.67 3.09
CA GLY A 96 9.24 -3.23 3.72
C GLY A 96 9.75 -1.91 3.18
N ALA A 97 9.72 -1.70 1.86
CA ALA A 97 10.10 -0.43 1.23
C ALA A 97 9.14 0.70 1.61
N LYS A 98 7.82 0.45 1.60
CA LYS A 98 6.79 1.41 2.05
C LYS A 98 7.02 1.81 3.51
N TYR A 99 7.21 0.83 4.41
CA TYR A 99 7.48 1.09 5.82
C TYR A 99 8.79 1.86 6.04
N PHE A 100 9.85 1.50 5.33
CA PHE A 100 11.13 2.20 5.42
C PHE A 100 10.97 3.68 5.06
N MET A 101 10.32 3.98 3.95
CA MET A 101 10.08 5.35 3.50
C MET A 101 9.09 6.09 4.41
N LEU A 102 8.04 5.43 4.89
CA LEU A 102 7.11 5.96 5.89
C LEU A 102 7.87 6.42 7.14
N ARG A 103 8.66 5.52 7.73
CA ARG A 103 9.40 5.82 8.96
C ARG A 103 10.41 6.95 8.77
N ARG A 104 11.13 6.95 7.65
CA ARG A 104 12.11 8.00 7.35
C ARG A 104 11.48 9.38 7.22
N SER A 105 10.28 9.46 6.66
CA SER A 105 9.62 10.74 6.35
C SER A 105 8.74 11.26 7.49
N SER A 106 8.27 10.41 8.40
CA SER A 106 7.25 10.82 9.37
C SER A 106 7.55 10.51 10.83
N TRP A 107 8.48 9.57 11.15
CA TRP A 107 8.67 9.16 12.55
C TRP A 107 9.01 10.30 13.51
N ASN A 108 9.82 11.25 13.06
CA ASN A 108 10.24 12.40 13.86
C ASN A 108 9.49 13.70 13.49
N SER A 109 8.37 13.59 12.75
CA SER A 109 7.54 14.74 12.45
C SER A 109 6.87 15.26 13.72
N PRO A 110 6.85 16.59 13.97
CA PRO A 110 6.08 17.16 15.06
C PRO A 110 4.57 17.01 14.86
N GLU A 111 4.11 16.84 13.62
CA GLU A 111 2.72 16.57 13.28
C GLU A 111 2.31 15.11 13.58
N PHE A 112 3.25 14.19 13.86
CA PHE A 112 2.89 12.83 14.31
C PHE A 112 2.59 12.84 15.81
N ASN A 113 1.46 13.38 16.16
CA ASN A 113 1.04 13.67 17.53
C ASN A 113 -0.24 12.93 17.96
N CYS A 114 -0.97 12.31 17.00
CA CYS A 114 -2.14 11.49 17.26
C CYS A 114 -1.92 10.03 16.80
N GLN A 115 -2.63 9.08 17.40
CA GLN A 115 -2.46 7.68 17.04
C GLN A 115 -2.99 7.38 15.63
N TYR A 116 -4.06 8.07 15.20
CA TYR A 116 -4.66 7.89 13.88
C TYR A 116 -3.79 8.44 12.74
N ASP A 117 -2.89 9.39 13.01
CA ASP A 117 -1.93 9.90 12.02
C ASP A 117 -1.12 8.76 11.39
N GLY A 118 -0.81 7.74 12.20
CA GLY A 118 -0.15 6.53 11.69
C GLY A 118 -0.93 5.87 10.55
N VAL A 119 -2.27 5.85 10.60
CA VAL A 119 -3.12 5.31 9.53
C VAL A 119 -3.12 6.24 8.32
N VAL A 120 -3.29 7.55 8.52
CA VAL A 120 -3.23 8.54 7.45
C VAL A 120 -1.89 8.45 6.71
N TYR A 121 -0.78 8.46 7.46
CA TYR A 121 0.57 8.44 6.91
C TYR A 121 0.86 7.18 6.09
N ALA A 122 0.56 6.02 6.65
CA ALA A 122 0.80 4.75 5.97
C ALA A 122 -0.06 4.58 4.73
N VAL A 123 -1.33 5.00 4.75
CA VAL A 123 -2.22 4.97 3.58
C VAL A 123 -1.72 5.92 2.49
N PHE A 124 -1.25 7.13 2.84
CA PHE A 124 -0.71 8.05 1.83
C PHE A 124 0.57 7.53 1.18
N VAL A 125 1.47 6.89 1.95
CA VAL A 125 2.65 6.22 1.39
C VAL A 125 2.23 5.04 0.52
N SER A 126 1.33 4.19 1.00
CA SER A 126 0.87 3.00 0.27
C SER A 126 0.16 3.37 -1.04
N LEU A 127 -0.67 4.42 -1.03
CA LEU A 127 -1.32 4.91 -2.25
C LEU A 127 -0.37 5.68 -3.17
N GLY A 128 0.66 6.34 -2.63
CA GLY A 128 1.76 6.90 -3.44
C GLY A 128 2.51 5.81 -4.21
N PHE A 129 2.79 4.68 -3.56
CA PHE A 129 3.31 3.48 -4.22
C PHE A 129 2.35 2.98 -5.30
N ALA A 130 1.08 2.74 -4.93
CA ALA A 130 0.06 2.23 -5.84
C ALA A 130 -0.16 3.12 -7.07
N LEU A 131 -0.04 4.44 -6.94
CA LEU A 131 -0.12 5.38 -8.06
C LEU A 131 0.95 5.07 -9.13
N TRP A 132 2.20 4.94 -8.72
CA TRP A 132 3.29 4.65 -9.66
C TRP A 132 3.11 3.28 -10.31
N GLU A 133 2.85 2.27 -9.50
CA GLU A 133 2.63 0.92 -9.97
C GLU A 133 1.45 0.85 -10.94
N ASN A 134 0.31 1.44 -10.58
CA ASN A 134 -0.89 1.40 -11.40
C ASN A 134 -0.73 2.15 -12.73
N ILE A 135 -0.08 3.32 -12.75
CA ILE A 135 0.27 4.02 -13.99
C ILE A 135 1.13 3.12 -14.88
N SER A 136 2.13 2.44 -14.31
CA SER A 136 2.98 1.52 -15.06
C SER A 136 2.17 0.36 -15.68
N TYR A 137 1.28 -0.25 -14.91
CA TYR A 137 0.42 -1.32 -15.40
C TYR A 137 -0.54 -0.89 -16.50
N VAL A 138 -1.22 0.26 -16.34
CA VAL A 138 -2.20 0.69 -17.34
C VAL A 138 -1.56 1.15 -18.65
N LEU A 139 -0.35 1.70 -18.59
CA LEU A 139 0.40 2.05 -19.80
C LEU A 139 0.88 0.81 -20.57
N HIS A 140 1.15 -0.30 -19.87
CA HIS A 140 1.56 -1.57 -20.52
C HIS A 140 0.37 -2.42 -20.98
N TYR A 141 -0.71 -2.50 -20.20
CA TYR A 141 -1.80 -3.46 -20.39
C TYR A 141 -3.15 -2.83 -20.76
N GLY A 142 -3.23 -1.49 -20.77
CA GLY A 142 -4.38 -0.74 -21.29
C GLY A 142 -5.56 -0.58 -20.31
N PHE A 143 -6.70 -0.12 -20.85
CA PHE A 143 -7.84 0.36 -20.06
C PHE A 143 -8.56 -0.71 -19.24
N SER A 144 -8.67 -1.93 -19.73
CA SER A 144 -9.30 -3.04 -18.98
C SER A 144 -8.53 -3.32 -17.67
N THR A 145 -7.22 -3.27 -17.72
CA THR A 145 -6.36 -3.40 -16.54
C THR A 145 -6.59 -2.25 -15.57
N ALA A 146 -6.73 -1.01 -16.07
CA ALA A 146 -7.05 0.13 -15.22
C ALA A 146 -8.35 -0.08 -14.43
N LEU A 147 -9.41 -0.57 -15.07
CA LEU A 147 -10.71 -0.81 -14.43
C LEU A 147 -10.60 -1.90 -13.34
N VAL A 148 -9.98 -3.03 -13.65
CA VAL A 148 -9.83 -4.11 -12.67
C VAL A 148 -9.00 -3.63 -11.48
N ARG A 149 -7.84 -3.01 -11.72
CA ARG A 149 -6.95 -2.53 -10.66
C ARG A 149 -7.56 -1.40 -9.83
N SER A 150 -8.44 -0.58 -10.39
CA SER A 150 -9.13 0.49 -9.66
C SER A 150 -10.05 -0.04 -8.54
N VAL A 151 -10.57 -1.24 -8.68
CA VAL A 151 -11.47 -1.87 -7.70
C VAL A 151 -10.83 -3.03 -6.92
N THR A 152 -9.62 -3.42 -7.26
CA THR A 152 -8.89 -4.50 -6.59
C THR A 152 -7.56 -4.04 -6.00
N ALA A 153 -6.57 -3.73 -6.83
CA ALA A 153 -5.20 -3.42 -6.39
C ALA A 153 -5.11 -2.10 -5.60
N ILE A 154 -5.73 -1.01 -6.09
CA ILE A 154 -5.69 0.28 -5.38
C ILE A 154 -6.36 0.20 -4.00
N PRO A 155 -7.60 -0.35 -3.85
CA PRO A 155 -8.16 -0.61 -2.54
C PRO A 155 -7.35 -1.63 -1.72
N GLY A 156 -6.73 -2.63 -2.35
CA GLY A 156 -5.82 -3.56 -1.70
C GLY A 156 -4.65 -2.86 -1.01
N HIS A 157 -3.92 -2.02 -1.74
CA HIS A 157 -2.84 -1.20 -1.17
C HIS A 157 -3.33 -0.25 -0.06
N THR A 158 -4.54 0.29 -0.18
CA THR A 158 -5.16 1.07 0.90
C THR A 158 -5.30 0.22 2.15
N CYS A 159 -5.82 -1.01 2.02
CA CYS A 159 -5.99 -1.93 3.14
C CYS A 159 -4.64 -2.28 3.79
N PHE A 160 -3.62 -2.61 2.99
CA PHE A 160 -2.27 -2.88 3.51
C PHE A 160 -1.73 -1.66 4.27
N GLY A 161 -1.92 -0.45 3.72
CA GLY A 161 -1.60 0.81 4.39
C GLY A 161 -2.35 1.02 5.70
N VAL A 162 -3.64 0.67 5.78
CA VAL A 162 -4.43 0.73 7.03
C VAL A 162 -3.84 -0.18 8.10
N PHE A 163 -3.58 -1.46 7.78
CA PHE A 163 -2.96 -2.38 8.74
C PHE A 163 -1.57 -1.91 9.17
N MET A 164 -0.72 -1.47 8.23
CA MET A 164 0.58 -0.87 8.54
C MET A 164 0.44 0.30 9.50
N GLY A 165 -0.47 1.22 9.20
CA GLY A 165 -0.68 2.46 9.95
C GLY A 165 -1.20 2.25 11.36
N VAL A 166 -2.11 1.29 11.57
CA VAL A 166 -2.60 0.94 12.91
C VAL A 166 -1.45 0.52 13.81
N PHE A 167 -0.58 -0.38 13.34
CA PHE A 167 0.58 -0.82 14.12
C PHE A 167 1.64 0.28 14.23
N TYR A 168 1.80 1.12 13.22
CA TYR A 168 2.74 2.25 13.24
C TYR A 168 2.35 3.30 14.28
N GLY A 169 1.05 3.68 14.36
CA GLY A 169 0.55 4.58 15.39
C GLY A 169 0.63 3.98 16.80
N LEU A 170 0.32 2.68 16.95
CA LEU A 170 0.52 1.96 18.22
C LEU A 170 1.99 1.95 18.65
N ALA A 171 2.92 1.72 17.71
CA ALA A 171 4.35 1.74 18.00
C ALA A 171 4.80 3.10 18.54
N ARG A 172 4.35 4.20 17.90
CA ARG A 172 4.66 5.56 18.32
C ARG A 172 4.13 5.85 19.72
N ARG A 173 2.88 5.48 19.96
CA ARG A 173 2.22 5.68 21.26
C ARG A 173 2.95 4.98 22.42
N VAL A 174 3.29 3.68 22.25
CA VAL A 174 3.94 2.93 23.33
C VAL A 174 5.41 3.34 23.51
N GLU A 175 6.07 3.80 22.46
CA GLU A 175 7.44 4.37 22.56
C GLU A 175 7.42 5.67 23.35
N ASN A 176 6.47 6.56 23.12
CA ASN A 176 6.30 7.79 23.89
C ASN A 176 5.96 7.51 25.37
N ALA A 177 5.31 6.36 25.65
CA ALA A 177 5.06 5.88 27.00
C ALA A 177 6.28 5.18 27.66
N GLY A 178 7.41 5.08 26.97
CA GLY A 178 8.66 4.49 27.47
C GLY A 178 8.78 2.97 27.30
N ASP A 179 7.83 2.31 26.63
CA ASP A 179 7.85 0.84 26.39
C ASP A 179 8.48 0.52 25.02
N SER A 180 9.80 0.51 24.95
CA SER A 180 10.54 0.26 23.72
C SER A 180 10.41 -1.18 23.19
N GLU A 181 10.17 -2.17 24.05
CA GLU A 181 9.99 -3.56 23.63
C GLU A 181 8.66 -3.72 22.86
N LYS A 182 7.55 -3.21 23.41
CA LYS A 182 6.28 -3.21 22.68
C LYS A 182 6.34 -2.35 21.44
N ALA A 183 7.05 -1.23 21.46
CA ALA A 183 7.25 -0.40 20.27
C ALA A 183 7.94 -1.19 19.16
N LEU A 184 8.98 -1.97 19.47
CA LEU A 184 9.64 -2.85 18.52
C LEU A 184 8.68 -3.91 17.96
N LEU A 185 7.89 -4.56 18.82
CA LEU A 185 6.90 -5.55 18.40
C LEU A 185 5.89 -4.92 17.38
N PHE A 186 5.33 -3.75 17.71
CA PHE A 186 4.40 -3.10 16.80
C PHE A 186 5.04 -2.62 15.50
N ARG A 187 6.31 -2.21 15.50
CA ARG A 187 7.05 -1.91 14.26
C ARG A 187 7.24 -3.14 13.39
N VAL A 188 7.52 -4.30 13.97
CA VAL A 188 7.60 -5.57 13.24
C VAL A 188 6.23 -5.93 12.66
N LEU A 189 5.16 -5.83 13.45
CA LEU A 189 3.79 -6.11 12.99
C LEU A 189 3.34 -5.14 11.89
N ALA A 190 3.81 -3.88 11.91
CA ALA A 190 3.54 -2.89 10.86
C ALA A 190 4.11 -3.29 9.48
N VAL A 191 5.05 -4.23 9.42
CA VAL A 191 5.57 -4.78 8.16
C VAL A 191 5.00 -6.18 7.89
N VAL A 192 5.05 -7.05 8.90
CA VAL A 192 4.71 -8.47 8.71
C VAL A 192 3.23 -8.67 8.38
N VAL A 193 2.33 -7.98 9.07
CA VAL A 193 0.89 -8.16 8.84
C VAL A 193 0.47 -7.72 7.43
N PRO A 194 0.78 -6.49 6.97
CA PRO A 194 0.46 -6.11 5.60
C PRO A 194 1.19 -6.96 4.55
N ALA A 195 2.43 -7.41 4.79
CA ALA A 195 3.14 -8.31 3.87
C ALA A 195 2.44 -9.68 3.73
N LEU A 196 1.93 -10.25 4.83
CA LEU A 196 1.16 -11.49 4.77
C LEU A 196 -0.17 -11.32 4.02
N LEU A 197 -0.87 -10.19 4.23
CA LEU A 197 -2.11 -9.88 3.52
C LEU A 197 -1.86 -9.64 2.03
N HIS A 198 -0.79 -8.94 1.69
CA HIS A 198 -0.37 -8.68 0.32
C HIS A 198 0.04 -9.97 -0.40
N GLY A 199 0.90 -10.79 0.21
CA GLY A 199 1.29 -12.08 -0.34
C GLY A 199 0.10 -13.02 -0.56
N ALA A 200 -0.89 -13.01 0.35
CA ALA A 200 -2.14 -13.74 0.18
C ALA A 200 -2.97 -13.21 -1.00
N TYR A 201 -3.06 -11.87 -1.15
CA TYR A 201 -3.72 -11.23 -2.29
C TYR A 201 -3.13 -11.70 -3.61
N ASP A 202 -1.81 -11.59 -3.78
CA ASP A 202 -1.11 -11.96 -5.01
C ASP A 202 -1.19 -13.47 -5.30
N TYR A 203 -1.01 -14.28 -4.26
CA TYR A 203 -1.10 -15.73 -4.38
C TYR A 203 -2.49 -16.20 -4.82
N ILE A 204 -3.55 -15.68 -4.19
CA ILE A 204 -4.93 -16.03 -4.54
C ILE A 204 -5.29 -15.51 -5.94
N ALA A 205 -4.89 -14.28 -6.28
CA ALA A 205 -5.15 -13.68 -7.59
C ALA A 205 -4.47 -14.47 -8.73
N THR A 206 -3.29 -15.04 -8.46
CA THR A 206 -2.48 -15.72 -9.50
C THR A 206 -2.79 -17.19 -9.62
N THR A 207 -3.05 -17.91 -8.51
CA THR A 207 -3.13 -19.38 -8.49
C THR A 207 -4.56 -19.91 -8.54
N ASN A 208 -5.57 -19.11 -8.16
CA ASN A 208 -6.94 -19.58 -8.10
C ASN A 208 -7.66 -19.48 -9.44
N THR A 209 -8.16 -20.62 -9.91
CA THR A 209 -9.07 -20.70 -11.07
C THR A 209 -10.50 -20.28 -10.72
N ASN A 210 -10.88 -20.29 -9.43
CA ASN A 210 -12.20 -19.91 -8.97
C ASN A 210 -12.19 -18.47 -8.42
N THR A 211 -12.72 -17.54 -9.18
CA THR A 211 -12.79 -16.11 -8.86
C THR A 211 -13.48 -15.82 -7.52
N TRP A 212 -14.37 -16.69 -7.04
CA TRP A 212 -15.09 -16.49 -5.78
C TRP A 212 -14.18 -16.45 -4.54
N TYR A 213 -13.09 -17.22 -4.54
CA TYR A 213 -12.12 -17.15 -3.42
C TYR A 213 -11.45 -15.79 -3.34
N PHE A 214 -11.09 -15.22 -4.49
CA PHE A 214 -10.52 -13.88 -4.54
C PHE A 214 -11.53 -12.81 -4.12
N VAL A 215 -12.77 -12.88 -4.62
CA VAL A 215 -13.85 -11.96 -4.23
C VAL A 215 -14.12 -12.01 -2.73
N LEU A 216 -14.22 -13.21 -2.15
CA LEU A 216 -14.41 -13.37 -0.70
C LEU A 216 -13.24 -12.79 0.09
N PHE A 217 -12.01 -13.07 -0.33
CA PHE A 217 -10.81 -12.52 0.32
C PHE A 217 -10.81 -10.99 0.31
N ILE A 218 -11.09 -10.36 -0.84
CA ILE A 218 -11.14 -8.89 -0.92
C ILE A 218 -12.28 -8.33 -0.07
N ALA A 219 -13.44 -8.94 -0.07
CA ALA A 219 -14.59 -8.49 0.73
C ALA A 219 -14.25 -8.49 2.23
N VAL A 220 -13.62 -9.56 2.73
CA VAL A 220 -13.17 -9.64 4.12
C VAL A 220 -12.09 -8.60 4.41
N LEU A 221 -11.09 -8.47 3.53
CA LEU A 221 -10.00 -7.51 3.68
C LEU A 221 -10.53 -6.06 3.75
N PHE A 222 -11.45 -5.69 2.84
CA PHE A 222 -12.04 -4.35 2.81
C PHE A 222 -12.92 -4.10 4.03
N GLY A 223 -13.74 -5.08 4.43
CA GLY A 223 -14.57 -4.98 5.64
C GLY A 223 -13.73 -4.78 6.91
N ALA A 224 -12.66 -5.57 7.07
CA ALA A 224 -11.74 -5.44 8.20
C ALA A 224 -11.02 -4.10 8.22
N SER A 225 -10.53 -3.63 7.05
CA SER A 225 -9.85 -2.34 6.94
C SER A 225 -10.78 -1.17 7.22
N TYR A 226 -12.00 -1.21 6.69
CA TYR A 226 -13.02 -0.19 6.99
C TYR A 226 -13.34 -0.13 8.49
N TRP A 227 -13.53 -1.30 9.12
CA TRP A 227 -13.77 -1.38 10.57
C TRP A 227 -12.58 -0.80 11.36
N LEU A 228 -11.34 -1.11 10.96
CA LEU A 228 -10.14 -0.55 11.59
C LEU A 228 -10.08 0.97 11.47
N VAL A 229 -10.33 1.53 10.28
CA VAL A 229 -10.36 3.00 10.07
C VAL A 229 -11.39 3.64 10.99
N VAL A 230 -12.63 3.11 11.02
CA VAL A 230 -13.70 3.67 11.86
C VAL A 230 -13.36 3.54 13.36
N LYS A 231 -12.82 2.40 13.77
CA LYS A 231 -12.46 2.15 15.17
C LYS A 231 -11.32 3.06 15.62
N THR A 232 -10.20 3.07 14.88
CA THR A 232 -9.03 3.88 15.25
C THR A 232 -9.30 5.37 15.21
N SER A 233 -10.12 5.84 14.25
CA SER A 233 -10.57 7.22 14.17
C SER A 233 -11.48 7.62 15.36
N ARG A 234 -12.35 6.71 15.86
CA ARG A 234 -13.21 6.97 17.01
C ARG A 234 -12.47 6.93 18.35
N GLU A 235 -11.46 6.07 18.44
CA GLU A 235 -10.64 5.86 19.64
C GLU A 235 -9.35 6.69 19.58
N ASP A 236 -9.27 7.62 18.63
CA ASP A 236 -8.07 8.44 18.44
C ASP A 236 -7.75 9.31 19.65
N ARG A 237 -6.46 9.54 19.85
CA ARG A 237 -5.93 10.26 21.00
C ARG A 237 -4.54 10.83 20.70
N TYR A 238 -4.19 11.90 21.37
CA TYR A 238 -2.82 12.42 21.39
C TYR A 238 -1.85 11.40 22.00
N ILE A 239 -0.62 11.37 21.47
CA ILE A 239 0.43 10.40 21.81
C ILE A 239 1.76 11.07 22.13
#